data_ee61ba2c55482e5d28a5ac7e2a8e6670
#
_entry.id   ee61ba2c55482e5d28a5ac7e2a8e6670
#
_cell.length_a   1.000
_cell.length_b   1.000
_cell.length_c   1.000
_cell.angle_alpha   90.00
_cell.angle_beta   90.00
_cell.angle_gamma   90.00
#
_symmetry.space_group_name_H-M   'P 1'
#
loop_
_entity.id
_entity.type
_entity.pdbx_description
1 polymer ?
#
loop_
_entity_poly.entity_id
_entity_poly.type
_entity_poly.pdbx_seq_one_letter_code
_entity_poly.pdbx_strand_id
1 'polypeptide(L)'
;DDEKVLSVKAVANAVSMAKDRLETPEELSLGPDPRERDIKRIYARYQEKLMEYNAVDFDDIIMQTVRLLEQDAEVRSYYQNRYRYVLVDEYQDTNYAQFVLTKLLSDKYRNLMVVGDDDQSIYRFRGATVENILNFDKTYPDAKVVKLEQNYRSTESILDAANAVIAHNGDRHEKKLWSERGRGEKIILKEAEDQIGEGRYIVDRITRAVAGGRHYSDFAVLYRVNEMARSLEGAFTKSGVPYRILGGQRFYDKKEIRDMLAYLSLTASTDDDLRLKRIINEPKRKIGTATVDAVESIARMNGMSMYTVMSRADEYVALGKSAEKLKDFVALIDGLREREMKPSERIEAIFEESGYHAMLTAEGFEGEGRIDSVKEFVSAAAEYEARCEENSIEPTLTGFLEE
;
A
#
# COMPACT_ATOMS: atom_id res chain seq x y z
N ASP A 1 -7.33 27.60 -4.39
CA ASP A 1 -6.26 26.97 -3.59
C ASP A 1 -5.11 26.68 -4.53
N ASP A 2 -3.97 27.32 -4.24
CA ASP A 2 -2.88 27.38 -5.19
C ASP A 2 -1.96 26.15 -5.00
N GLU A 3 -2.13 25.10 -5.79
CA GLU A 3 -1.29 23.87 -5.81
C GLU A 3 0.21 24.20 -5.93
N LYS A 4 0.56 25.39 -6.41
CA LYS A 4 1.94 25.86 -6.50
C LYS A 4 2.54 26.22 -5.14
N VAL A 5 1.69 26.53 -4.15
CA VAL A 5 2.13 26.91 -2.80
C VAL A 5 2.17 25.73 -1.85
N LEU A 6 1.21 24.79 -1.98
CA LEU A 6 1.08 23.62 -1.11
C LEU A 6 0.61 22.41 -1.93
N SER A 7 1.52 21.50 -2.27
CA SER A 7 1.18 20.32 -3.05
C SER A 7 0.36 19.31 -2.24
N VAL A 8 -0.53 18.57 -2.90
CA VAL A 8 -1.32 17.48 -2.30
C VAL A 8 -0.43 16.48 -1.57
N LYS A 9 0.71 16.13 -2.17
CA LYS A 9 1.68 15.19 -1.57
C LYS A 9 2.28 15.72 -0.27
N ALA A 10 2.59 17.03 -0.21
CA ALA A 10 3.13 17.65 1.01
C ALA A 10 2.09 17.63 2.15
N VAL A 11 0.83 17.92 1.84
CA VAL A 11 -0.26 17.85 2.81
C VAL A 11 -0.49 16.42 3.29
N ALA A 12 -0.58 15.47 2.37
CA ALA A 12 -0.77 14.06 2.71
C ALA A 12 0.35 13.55 3.65
N ASN A 13 1.61 13.87 3.33
CA ASN A 13 2.73 13.50 4.19
C ASN A 13 2.64 14.18 5.58
N ALA A 14 2.25 15.45 5.65
CA ALA A 14 2.13 16.15 6.93
C ALA A 14 1.00 15.56 7.80
N VAL A 15 -0.13 15.19 7.20
CA VAL A 15 -1.25 14.52 7.89
C VAL A 15 -0.82 13.14 8.39
N SER A 16 -0.16 12.33 7.56
CA SER A 16 0.35 11.02 7.93
C SER A 16 1.33 11.13 9.12
N MET A 17 2.30 12.04 9.05
CA MET A 17 3.25 12.28 10.14
C MET A 17 2.58 12.76 11.44
N ALA A 18 1.48 13.53 11.36
CA ALA A 18 0.73 13.93 12.53
C ALA A 18 0.03 12.71 13.18
N LYS A 19 -0.61 11.86 12.37
CA LYS A 19 -1.23 10.63 12.84
C LYS A 19 -0.22 9.65 13.44
N ASP A 20 0.97 9.52 12.86
CA ASP A 20 2.08 8.74 13.41
C ASP A 20 2.51 9.20 14.81
N ARG A 21 2.31 10.48 15.13
CA ARG A 21 2.52 11.07 16.47
C ARG A 21 1.27 11.09 17.34
N LEU A 22 0.15 10.51 16.87
CA LEU A 22 -1.16 10.53 17.51
C LEU A 22 -1.76 11.94 17.68
N GLU A 23 -1.33 12.91 16.88
CA GLU A 23 -1.83 14.29 16.91
C GLU A 23 -3.11 14.43 16.07
N THR A 24 -4.20 14.92 16.68
CA THR A 24 -5.40 15.33 15.94
C THR A 24 -5.19 16.64 15.21
N PRO A 25 -6.14 17.04 14.35
CA PRO A 25 -6.13 18.39 13.79
C PRO A 25 -6.05 19.49 14.87
N GLU A 26 -6.73 19.32 16.00
CA GLU A 26 -6.73 20.28 17.11
C GLU A 26 -5.40 20.33 17.85
N GLU A 27 -4.79 19.16 18.06
CA GLU A 27 -3.53 18.98 18.80
C GLU A 27 -2.29 19.29 17.96
N LEU A 28 -2.45 19.37 16.62
CA LEU A 28 -1.34 19.67 15.72
C LEU A 28 -0.68 21.00 16.12
N SER A 29 0.56 20.90 16.58
CA SER A 29 1.38 22.07 16.93
C SER A 29 1.74 22.83 15.65
N LEU A 30 1.38 24.10 15.61
CA LEU A 30 1.70 24.99 14.49
C LEU A 30 3.00 25.72 14.77
N GLY A 31 3.93 25.62 13.84
CA GLY A 31 5.08 26.52 13.76
C GLY A 31 4.69 27.90 13.21
N PRO A 32 5.66 28.77 12.98
CA PRO A 32 5.44 30.13 12.47
C PRO A 32 5.03 30.19 10.98
N ASP A 33 5.10 29.07 10.24
CA ASP A 33 4.81 29.04 8.79
C ASP A 33 3.30 29.12 8.54
N PRO A 34 2.81 30.13 7.79
CA PRO A 34 1.40 30.24 7.41
C PRO A 34 0.82 28.99 6.75
N ARG A 35 1.65 28.20 6.03
CA ARG A 35 1.23 26.95 5.39
C ARG A 35 0.77 25.87 6.39
N GLU A 36 1.28 25.90 7.61
CA GLU A 36 0.87 24.95 8.66
C GLU A 36 -0.58 25.15 9.09
N ARG A 37 -1.09 26.39 9.05
CA ARG A 37 -2.51 26.69 9.30
C ARG A 37 -3.41 26.07 8.23
N ASP A 38 -2.97 26.13 6.97
CA ASP A 38 -3.70 25.51 5.85
C ASP A 38 -3.66 23.98 5.97
N ILE A 39 -2.53 23.39 6.32
CA ILE A 39 -2.42 21.95 6.61
C ILE A 39 -3.39 21.54 7.71
N LYS A 40 -3.44 22.26 8.83
CA LYS A 40 -4.37 21.98 9.93
C LYS A 40 -5.84 22.02 9.47
N ARG A 41 -6.22 23.04 8.71
CA ARG A 41 -7.58 23.17 8.17
C ARG A 41 -7.92 22.05 7.19
N ILE A 42 -6.97 21.68 6.33
CA ILE A 42 -7.15 20.58 5.36
C ILE A 42 -7.24 19.26 6.11
N TYR A 43 -6.42 19.03 7.12
CA TYR A 43 -6.45 17.82 7.95
C TYR A 43 -7.81 17.66 8.65
N ALA A 44 -8.33 18.74 9.28
CA ALA A 44 -9.67 18.71 9.88
C ALA A 44 -10.75 18.34 8.85
N ARG A 45 -10.71 18.98 7.67
CA ARG A 45 -11.67 18.67 6.61
C ARG A 45 -11.52 17.26 6.03
N TYR A 46 -10.30 16.76 5.96
CA TYR A 46 -10.01 15.39 5.55
C TYR A 46 -10.64 14.38 6.51
N GLN A 47 -10.47 14.57 7.82
CA GLN A 47 -11.07 13.69 8.83
C GLN A 47 -12.60 13.75 8.82
N GLU A 48 -13.20 14.94 8.63
CA GLU A 48 -14.65 15.06 8.44
C GLU A 48 -15.12 14.24 7.22
N LYS A 49 -14.37 14.29 6.12
CA LYS A 49 -14.70 13.52 4.92
C LYS A 49 -14.59 12.02 5.13
N LEU A 50 -13.57 11.55 5.83
CA LEU A 50 -13.45 10.14 6.18
C LEU A 50 -14.66 9.69 7.01
N MET A 51 -15.11 10.50 7.99
CA MET A 51 -16.31 10.20 8.77
C MET A 51 -17.58 10.22 7.91
N GLU A 52 -17.75 11.23 7.03
CA GLU A 52 -18.90 11.31 6.10
C GLU A 52 -19.00 10.04 5.23
N TYR A 53 -17.87 9.45 4.83
CA TYR A 53 -17.80 8.25 3.99
C TYR A 53 -17.72 6.95 4.79
N ASN A 54 -17.83 7.00 6.13
CA ASN A 54 -17.61 5.84 7.02
C ASN A 54 -16.32 5.08 6.69
N ALA A 55 -15.24 5.82 6.47
CA ALA A 55 -13.95 5.33 6.05
C ALA A 55 -12.84 5.73 7.01
N VAL A 56 -11.76 4.96 7.01
CA VAL A 56 -10.49 5.25 7.70
C VAL A 56 -9.35 5.09 6.71
N ASP A 57 -8.28 5.85 6.87
CA ASP A 57 -7.03 5.56 6.17
C ASP A 57 -6.14 4.60 6.98
N PHE A 58 -4.99 4.21 6.41
CA PHE A 58 -4.09 3.26 7.07
C PHE A 58 -3.52 3.79 8.40
N ASP A 59 -3.26 5.09 8.48
CA ASP A 59 -2.73 5.71 9.70
C ASP A 59 -3.83 5.79 10.77
N ASP A 60 -5.09 6.05 10.35
CA ASP A 60 -6.25 6.00 11.24
C ASP A 60 -6.46 4.63 11.89
N ILE A 61 -6.19 3.53 11.17
CA ILE A 61 -6.34 2.18 11.73
C ILE A 61 -5.52 2.05 13.02
N ILE A 62 -4.29 2.53 13.01
CA ILE A 62 -3.42 2.49 14.19
C ILE A 62 -3.85 3.55 15.21
N MET A 63 -4.01 4.80 14.78
CA MET A 63 -4.33 5.93 15.67
C MET A 63 -5.66 5.71 16.40
N GLN A 64 -6.71 5.29 15.70
CA GLN A 64 -8.04 5.06 16.33
C GLN A 64 -8.00 3.80 17.21
N THR A 65 -7.21 2.78 16.88
CA THR A 65 -7.02 1.62 17.76
C THR A 65 -6.33 2.03 19.06
N VAL A 66 -5.29 2.85 19.01
CA VAL A 66 -4.63 3.39 20.20
C VAL A 66 -5.64 4.15 21.06
N ARG A 67 -6.42 5.07 20.47
CA ARG A 67 -7.42 5.85 21.18
C ARG A 67 -8.50 4.99 21.82
N LEU A 68 -9.00 4.01 21.08
CA LEU A 68 -9.98 3.06 21.62
C LEU A 68 -9.42 2.34 22.85
N LEU A 69 -8.18 1.86 22.79
CA LEU A 69 -7.54 1.17 23.89
C LEU A 69 -7.22 2.11 25.08
N GLU A 70 -6.98 3.40 24.83
CA GLU A 70 -6.79 4.39 25.90
C GLU A 70 -8.09 4.75 26.59
N GLN A 71 -9.17 4.93 25.84
CA GLN A 71 -10.44 5.44 26.33
C GLN A 71 -11.33 4.35 26.91
N ASP A 72 -11.28 3.13 26.38
CA ASP A 72 -12.11 2.01 26.81
C ASP A 72 -11.29 0.95 27.56
N ALA A 73 -11.45 0.94 28.89
CA ALA A 73 -10.75 0.00 29.75
C ALA A 73 -11.22 -1.45 29.59
N GLU A 74 -12.46 -1.69 29.18
CA GLU A 74 -13.00 -3.04 28.96
C GLU A 74 -12.40 -3.64 27.69
N VAL A 75 -12.42 -2.88 26.59
CA VAL A 75 -11.80 -3.27 25.33
C VAL A 75 -10.31 -3.51 25.54
N ARG A 76 -9.60 -2.58 26.20
CA ARG A 76 -8.18 -2.76 26.52
C ARG A 76 -7.94 -4.03 27.32
N SER A 77 -8.70 -4.25 28.39
CA SER A 77 -8.55 -5.44 29.23
C SER A 77 -8.84 -6.73 28.45
N TYR A 78 -9.81 -6.71 27.54
CA TYR A 78 -10.12 -7.85 26.69
C TYR A 78 -8.91 -8.22 25.82
N TYR A 79 -8.32 -7.27 25.10
CA TYR A 79 -7.18 -7.55 24.23
C TYR A 79 -5.91 -7.89 25.01
N GLN A 80 -5.65 -7.25 26.16
CA GLN A 80 -4.55 -7.63 27.03
C GLN A 80 -4.67 -9.07 27.56
N ASN A 81 -5.89 -9.53 27.87
CA ASN A 81 -6.12 -10.91 28.30
C ASN A 81 -5.97 -11.91 27.14
N ARG A 82 -6.34 -11.50 25.93
CA ARG A 82 -6.23 -12.31 24.73
C ARG A 82 -4.78 -12.46 24.26
N TYR A 83 -4.01 -11.36 24.28
CA TYR A 83 -2.61 -11.31 23.84
C TYR A 83 -1.69 -11.27 25.06
N ARG A 84 -1.43 -12.44 25.65
CA ARG A 84 -0.55 -12.57 26.82
C ARG A 84 0.93 -12.41 26.52
N TYR A 85 1.32 -12.57 25.28
CA TYR A 85 2.68 -12.38 24.76
C TYR A 85 2.58 -11.47 23.56
N VAL A 86 3.42 -10.46 23.52
CA VAL A 86 3.54 -9.51 22.40
C VAL A 86 4.96 -9.61 21.88
N LEU A 87 5.10 -9.95 20.61
CA LEU A 87 6.39 -10.05 19.94
C LEU A 87 6.37 -9.08 18.76
N VAL A 88 7.37 -8.22 18.67
CA VAL A 88 7.50 -7.23 17.60
C VAL A 88 8.84 -7.43 16.92
N ASP A 89 8.78 -7.66 15.60
CA ASP A 89 9.95 -7.74 14.74
C ASP A 89 10.20 -6.39 14.04
N GLU A 90 11.42 -6.18 13.55
CA GLU A 90 11.87 -4.94 12.89
C GLU A 90 11.54 -3.68 13.70
N TYR A 91 11.75 -3.74 15.02
CA TYR A 91 11.30 -2.70 15.95
C TYR A 91 11.95 -1.34 15.70
N GLN A 92 13.10 -1.27 15.05
CA GLN A 92 13.76 -0.02 14.63
C GLN A 92 12.96 0.79 13.60
N ASP A 93 12.02 0.15 12.91
CA ASP A 93 11.18 0.78 11.88
C ASP A 93 9.79 1.19 12.40
N THR A 94 9.57 1.08 13.73
CA THR A 94 8.30 1.51 14.33
C THR A 94 8.23 3.02 14.52
N ASN A 95 7.01 3.59 14.31
CA ASN A 95 6.69 4.97 14.66
C ASN A 95 6.16 5.08 16.09
N TYR A 96 5.86 6.32 16.53
CA TYR A 96 5.38 6.56 17.90
C TYR A 96 4.01 5.92 18.17
N ALA A 97 3.06 5.97 17.21
CA ALA A 97 1.76 5.36 17.38
C ALA A 97 1.85 3.83 17.56
N GLN A 98 2.73 3.17 16.81
CA GLN A 98 3.01 1.74 16.93
C GLN A 98 3.69 1.38 18.26
N PHE A 99 4.59 2.24 18.72
CA PHE A 99 5.17 2.11 20.07
C PHE A 99 4.10 2.15 21.16
N VAL A 100 3.19 3.15 21.11
CA VAL A 100 2.10 3.29 22.09
C VAL A 100 1.15 2.10 22.04
N LEU A 101 0.77 1.64 20.83
CA LEU A 101 -0.05 0.45 20.65
C LEU A 101 0.59 -0.79 21.30
N THR A 102 1.88 -1.01 21.01
CA THR A 102 2.64 -2.13 21.59
C THR A 102 2.64 -2.07 23.12
N LYS A 103 2.86 -0.89 23.68
CA LYS A 103 2.84 -0.65 25.13
C LYS A 103 1.46 -0.97 25.72
N LEU A 104 0.38 -0.40 25.17
CA LEU A 104 -0.98 -0.61 25.64
C LEU A 104 -1.37 -2.10 25.67
N LEU A 105 -0.97 -2.86 24.66
CA LEU A 105 -1.26 -4.29 24.58
C LEU A 105 -0.44 -5.10 25.58
N SER A 106 0.81 -4.74 25.86
CA SER A 106 1.73 -5.52 26.67
C SER A 106 1.74 -5.15 28.16
N ASP A 107 1.24 -3.97 28.56
CA ASP A 107 1.38 -3.40 29.90
C ASP A 107 0.88 -4.33 31.03
N LYS A 108 -0.17 -5.10 30.79
CA LYS A 108 -0.77 -5.97 31.82
C LYS A 108 0.14 -7.12 32.25
N TYR A 109 0.70 -7.84 31.29
CA TYR A 109 1.49 -9.04 31.55
C TYR A 109 3.00 -8.80 31.43
N ARG A 110 3.40 -7.72 30.79
CA ARG A 110 4.81 -7.35 30.52
C ARG A 110 5.60 -8.45 29.79
N ASN A 111 4.91 -9.38 29.13
CA ASN A 111 5.53 -10.38 28.27
C ASN A 111 5.76 -9.78 26.88
N LEU A 112 6.62 -8.79 26.79
CA LEU A 112 6.99 -8.10 25.57
C LEU A 112 8.39 -8.55 25.14
N MET A 113 8.51 -8.94 23.89
CA MET A 113 9.79 -9.19 23.22
C MET A 113 9.84 -8.33 21.95
N VAL A 114 10.90 -7.58 21.78
CA VAL A 114 11.17 -6.85 20.56
C VAL A 114 12.45 -7.36 19.92
N VAL A 115 12.47 -7.45 18.61
CA VAL A 115 13.63 -7.80 17.81
C VAL A 115 13.85 -6.70 16.78
N GLY A 116 15.09 -6.31 16.56
CA GLY A 116 15.41 -5.27 15.60
C GLY A 116 16.91 -5.02 15.50
N ASP A 117 17.27 -4.23 14.54
CA ASP A 117 18.64 -3.84 14.25
C ASP A 117 18.68 -2.31 13.98
N ASP A 118 19.14 -1.55 14.96
CA ASP A 118 19.27 -0.10 14.87
C ASP A 118 20.08 0.37 13.65
N ASP A 119 21.05 -0.44 13.20
CA ASP A 119 21.85 -0.20 12.00
C ASP A 119 21.04 -0.34 10.69
N GLN A 120 19.86 -0.98 10.73
CA GLN A 120 18.96 -1.16 9.59
C GLN A 120 17.77 -0.20 9.58
N SER A 121 17.72 0.80 10.45
CA SER A 121 16.67 1.82 10.48
C SER A 121 16.76 2.72 9.24
N ILE A 122 15.99 2.42 8.20
CA ILE A 122 15.98 3.15 6.92
C ILE A 122 14.62 3.76 6.57
N TYR A 123 13.61 3.65 7.46
CA TYR A 123 12.24 4.14 7.24
C TYR A 123 11.89 5.44 7.98
N ARG A 124 12.90 6.24 8.37
CA ARG A 124 12.68 7.54 9.02
C ARG A 124 11.78 8.47 8.19
N PHE A 125 11.89 8.42 6.87
CA PHE A 125 11.04 9.19 5.95
C PHE A 125 9.56 8.76 5.95
N ARG A 126 9.24 7.64 6.61
CA ARG A 126 7.88 7.14 6.87
C ARG A 126 7.49 7.25 8.33
N GLY A 127 8.08 8.14 9.10
CA GLY A 127 7.76 8.36 10.51
C GLY A 127 8.43 7.38 11.49
N ALA A 128 9.24 6.43 11.03
CA ALA A 128 9.98 5.53 11.92
C ALA A 128 10.95 6.30 12.82
N THR A 129 11.06 5.85 14.06
CA THR A 129 11.88 6.49 15.12
C THR A 129 12.83 5.44 15.71
N VAL A 130 14.11 5.50 15.37
CA VAL A 130 15.13 4.56 15.87
C VAL A 130 15.28 4.65 17.40
N GLU A 131 14.91 5.78 17.98
CA GLU A 131 14.89 6.01 19.43
C GLU A 131 14.03 4.99 20.19
N ASN A 132 13.02 4.41 19.55
CA ASN A 132 12.19 3.36 20.15
C ASN A 132 13.03 2.14 20.55
N ILE A 133 13.97 1.70 19.70
CA ILE A 133 14.84 0.58 20.00
C ILE A 133 16.05 1.02 20.83
N LEU A 134 16.65 2.18 20.54
CA LEU A 134 17.82 2.69 21.28
C LEU A 134 17.53 3.01 22.74
N ASN A 135 16.29 3.39 23.07
CA ASN A 135 15.87 3.71 24.45
C ASN A 135 14.96 2.63 25.05
N PHE A 136 14.93 1.43 24.48
CA PHE A 136 14.06 0.36 24.96
C PHE A 136 14.39 -0.02 26.41
N ASP A 137 15.64 -0.14 26.76
CA ASP A 137 16.13 -0.43 28.12
C ASP A 137 15.83 0.70 29.13
N LYS A 138 15.74 1.96 28.65
CA LYS A 138 15.31 3.07 29.51
C LYS A 138 13.80 3.03 29.76
N THR A 139 13.02 2.61 28.78
CA THR A 139 11.56 2.45 28.89
C THR A 139 11.20 1.21 29.73
N TYR A 140 11.99 0.15 29.62
CA TYR A 140 11.83 -1.12 30.32
C TYR A 140 13.14 -1.49 31.04
N PRO A 141 13.41 -0.92 32.24
CA PRO A 141 14.71 -1.11 32.92
C PRO A 141 15.01 -2.55 33.34
N ASP A 142 14.00 -3.40 33.38
CA ASP A 142 14.09 -4.83 33.68
C ASP A 142 14.23 -5.71 32.41
N ALA A 143 14.31 -5.09 31.25
CA ALA A 143 14.47 -5.82 29.98
C ALA A 143 15.83 -6.50 29.90
N LYS A 144 15.82 -7.75 29.41
CA LYS A 144 17.04 -8.49 29.10
C LYS A 144 17.42 -8.24 27.65
N VAL A 145 18.54 -7.55 27.44
CA VAL A 145 19.10 -7.34 26.10
C VAL A 145 19.99 -8.52 25.69
N VAL A 146 19.74 -9.10 24.54
CA VAL A 146 20.52 -10.18 23.93
C VAL A 146 20.98 -9.72 22.56
N LYS A 147 22.32 -9.72 22.32
CA LYS A 147 22.91 -9.37 21.02
C LYS A 147 23.08 -10.63 20.19
N LEU A 148 22.52 -10.64 18.97
CA LEU A 148 22.66 -11.72 18.01
C LEU A 148 23.74 -11.34 16.98
N GLU A 149 25.02 -11.57 17.32
CA GLU A 149 26.16 -11.14 16.52
C GLU A 149 26.60 -12.19 15.49
N GLN A 150 26.25 -13.46 15.68
CA GLN A 150 26.53 -14.50 14.72
C GLN A 150 25.61 -14.41 13.50
N ASN A 151 26.20 -14.24 12.32
CA ASN A 151 25.49 -14.18 11.06
C ASN A 151 25.62 -15.51 10.31
N TYR A 152 24.49 -16.06 9.89
CA TYR A 152 24.41 -17.36 9.18
C TYR A 152 24.19 -17.20 7.67
N ARG A 153 23.95 -15.97 7.20
CA ARG A 153 23.62 -15.66 5.80
C ARG A 153 24.87 -15.41 4.97
N SER A 154 25.77 -14.56 5.46
CA SER A 154 26.87 -13.98 4.70
C SER A 154 28.23 -14.57 5.06
N THR A 155 29.19 -14.48 4.14
CA THR A 155 30.60 -14.79 4.38
C THR A 155 31.30 -13.61 5.07
N GLU A 156 32.47 -13.87 5.67
CA GLU A 156 33.24 -12.87 6.42
C GLU A 156 33.60 -11.64 5.58
N SER A 157 33.97 -11.82 4.28
CA SER A 157 34.30 -10.69 3.41
C SER A 157 33.15 -9.68 3.25
N ILE A 158 31.91 -10.17 3.23
CA ILE A 158 30.72 -9.30 3.16
C ILE A 158 30.50 -8.62 4.51
N LEU A 159 30.62 -9.35 5.62
CA LEU A 159 30.43 -8.81 6.96
C LEU A 159 31.52 -7.79 7.33
N ASP A 160 32.78 -8.04 6.95
CA ASP A 160 33.87 -7.09 7.18
C ASP A 160 33.58 -5.74 6.49
N ALA A 161 33.08 -5.78 5.25
CA ALA A 161 32.69 -4.58 4.53
C ALA A 161 31.48 -3.88 5.17
N ALA A 162 30.46 -4.65 5.56
CA ALA A 162 29.28 -4.11 6.24
C ALA A 162 29.63 -3.47 7.59
N ASN A 163 30.44 -4.17 8.41
CA ASN A 163 30.93 -3.63 9.69
C ASN A 163 31.76 -2.36 9.49
N ALA A 164 32.57 -2.28 8.44
CA ALA A 164 33.37 -1.09 8.14
C ALA A 164 32.50 0.11 7.73
N VAL A 165 31.46 -0.10 6.93
CA VAL A 165 30.52 0.93 6.52
C VAL A 165 29.74 1.46 7.73
N ILE A 166 29.18 0.56 8.54
CA ILE A 166 28.30 0.93 9.65
C ILE A 166 29.06 1.57 10.81
N ALA A 167 30.35 1.33 10.93
CA ALA A 167 31.22 1.94 11.96
C ALA A 167 31.26 3.49 11.88
N HIS A 168 30.84 4.08 10.76
CA HIS A 168 30.71 5.52 10.60
C HIS A 168 29.46 6.13 11.26
N ASN A 169 28.49 5.31 11.67
CA ASN A 169 27.31 5.76 12.40
C ASN A 169 27.64 5.93 13.90
N GLY A 170 27.29 7.12 14.48
CA GLY A 170 27.60 7.43 15.88
C GLY A 170 26.59 6.88 16.90
N ASP A 171 25.29 7.03 16.57
CA ASP A 171 24.19 6.68 17.49
C ASP A 171 23.71 5.25 17.23
N ARG A 172 24.37 4.28 17.87
CA ARG A 172 24.06 2.85 17.71
C ARG A 172 24.47 2.02 18.91
N HIS A 173 23.85 0.88 19.08
CA HIS A 173 24.35 -0.16 19.97
C HIS A 173 25.60 -0.84 19.36
N GLU A 174 26.73 -0.77 20.03
CA GLU A 174 27.94 -1.42 19.54
C GLU A 174 27.72 -2.93 19.40
N LYS A 175 27.90 -3.43 18.18
CA LYS A 175 27.88 -4.86 17.82
C LYS A 175 28.81 -5.09 16.66
N LYS A 176 29.31 -6.32 16.52
CA LYS A 176 30.17 -6.73 15.42
C LYS A 176 29.68 -8.08 14.88
N LEU A 177 29.16 -8.06 13.68
CA LEU A 177 28.72 -9.28 13.01
C LEU A 177 29.93 -10.15 12.62
N TRP A 178 29.82 -11.45 12.87
CA TRP A 178 30.79 -12.46 12.50
C TRP A 178 30.11 -13.72 11.97
N SER A 179 30.85 -14.61 11.23
CA SER A 179 30.26 -15.79 10.60
C SER A 179 31.28 -16.94 10.62
N GLU A 180 30.78 -18.18 10.69
CA GLU A 180 31.55 -19.40 10.51
C GLU A 180 31.63 -19.87 9.04
N ARG A 181 31.04 -19.08 8.10
CA ARG A 181 31.01 -19.45 6.67
C ARG A 181 32.34 -19.22 5.94
N GLY A 182 33.39 -18.83 6.67
CA GLY A 182 34.68 -18.49 6.08
C GLY A 182 34.65 -17.20 5.24
N ARG A 183 35.78 -16.88 4.64
CA ARG A 183 35.95 -15.60 3.93
C ARG A 183 35.10 -15.44 2.69
N GLY A 184 34.86 -16.51 1.95
CA GLY A 184 34.16 -16.47 0.68
C GLY A 184 34.88 -15.64 -0.41
N GLU A 185 34.17 -15.28 -1.47
CA GLU A 185 34.68 -14.48 -2.57
C GLU A 185 34.88 -13.02 -2.16
N LYS A 186 35.82 -12.34 -2.84
CA LYS A 186 36.03 -10.89 -2.65
C LYS A 186 34.89 -10.11 -3.28
N ILE A 187 34.58 -8.96 -2.68
CA ILE A 187 33.67 -7.98 -3.26
C ILE A 187 34.32 -7.38 -4.53
N ILE A 188 33.55 -7.32 -5.59
CA ILE A 188 33.98 -6.74 -6.88
C ILE A 188 33.35 -5.35 -7.00
N LEU A 189 34.19 -4.33 -7.17
CA LEU A 189 33.77 -3.00 -7.55
C LEU A 189 33.99 -2.82 -9.05
N LYS A 190 32.93 -2.39 -9.76
CA LYS A 190 32.99 -2.06 -11.18
C LYS A 190 32.42 -0.66 -11.41
N GLU A 191 33.24 0.22 -11.97
CA GLU A 191 32.81 1.48 -12.51
C GLU A 191 32.41 1.30 -13.98
N ALA A 192 31.19 1.72 -14.34
CA ALA A 192 30.69 1.71 -15.70
C ALA A 192 30.68 3.12 -16.27
N GLU A 193 30.80 3.26 -17.58
CA GLU A 193 30.79 4.58 -18.26
C GLU A 193 29.40 5.21 -18.25
N ASP A 194 28.35 4.38 -18.34
CA ASP A 194 26.95 4.79 -18.35
C ASP A 194 26.04 3.69 -17.78
N GLN A 195 24.76 3.99 -17.68
CA GLN A 195 23.71 3.06 -17.20
C GLN A 195 23.54 1.83 -18.16
N ILE A 196 23.81 1.98 -19.44
CA ILE A 196 23.72 0.90 -20.43
C ILE A 196 24.88 -0.05 -20.24
N GLY A 197 26.09 0.46 -20.01
CA GLY A 197 27.29 -0.31 -19.67
C GLY A 197 27.16 -1.06 -18.37
N GLU A 198 26.53 -0.43 -17.33
CA GLU A 198 26.22 -1.06 -16.07
C GLU A 198 25.29 -2.26 -16.25
N GLY A 199 24.14 -2.09 -16.94
CA GLY A 199 23.19 -3.17 -17.19
C GLY A 199 23.79 -4.31 -18.00
N ARG A 200 24.62 -3.99 -19.01
CA ARG A 200 25.34 -5.00 -19.81
C ARG A 200 26.34 -5.80 -18.97
N TYR A 201 27.10 -5.14 -18.10
CA TYR A 201 28.04 -5.81 -17.19
C TYR A 201 27.30 -6.78 -16.26
N ILE A 202 26.19 -6.35 -15.65
CA ILE A 202 25.37 -7.18 -14.74
C ILE A 202 24.89 -8.43 -15.46
N VAL A 203 24.29 -8.27 -16.65
CA VAL A 203 23.78 -9.39 -17.47
C VAL A 203 24.89 -10.35 -17.85
N ASP A 204 26.06 -9.83 -18.30
CA ASP A 204 27.22 -10.67 -18.64
C ASP A 204 27.70 -11.51 -17.44
N ARG A 205 27.79 -10.89 -16.26
CA ARG A 205 28.17 -11.61 -15.02
C ARG A 205 27.18 -12.71 -14.66
N ILE A 206 25.88 -12.43 -14.73
CA ILE A 206 24.83 -13.42 -14.45
C ILE A 206 24.91 -14.57 -15.45
N THR A 207 24.96 -14.26 -16.74
CA THR A 207 24.99 -15.26 -17.82
C THR A 207 26.19 -16.19 -17.71
N ARG A 208 27.39 -15.66 -17.42
CA ARG A 208 28.59 -16.48 -17.20
C ARG A 208 28.47 -17.38 -15.96
N ALA A 209 27.89 -16.87 -14.88
CA ALA A 209 27.72 -17.66 -13.68
C ALA A 209 26.67 -18.78 -13.87
N VAL A 210 25.60 -18.52 -14.63
CA VAL A 210 24.60 -19.54 -15.01
C VAL A 210 25.23 -20.59 -15.92
N ALA A 211 26.05 -20.18 -16.89
CA ALA A 211 26.82 -21.13 -17.71
C ALA A 211 27.81 -21.99 -16.86
N GLY A 212 28.24 -21.48 -15.71
CA GLY A 212 29.03 -22.18 -14.71
C GLY A 212 28.25 -23.06 -13.73
N GLY A 213 26.91 -23.18 -13.91
CA GLY A 213 26.06 -24.09 -13.12
C GLY A 213 25.22 -23.42 -12.01
N ARG A 214 25.19 -22.08 -11.95
CA ARG A 214 24.22 -21.36 -11.06
C ARG A 214 22.85 -21.27 -11.72
N HIS A 215 21.82 -20.98 -10.93
CA HIS A 215 20.46 -20.70 -11.41
C HIS A 215 20.19 -19.20 -11.45
N TYR A 216 19.31 -18.73 -12.32
CA TYR A 216 18.89 -17.34 -12.35
C TYR A 216 18.29 -16.86 -11.02
N SER A 217 17.64 -17.74 -10.27
CA SER A 217 17.11 -17.49 -8.91
C SER A 217 18.18 -17.20 -7.86
N ASP A 218 19.46 -17.46 -8.15
CA ASP A 218 20.58 -17.22 -7.22
C ASP A 218 21.05 -15.76 -7.23
N PHE A 219 20.45 -14.92 -8.08
CA PHE A 219 20.86 -13.53 -8.28
C PHE A 219 19.77 -12.56 -7.86
N ALA A 220 20.19 -11.47 -7.22
CA ALA A 220 19.35 -10.31 -6.97
C ALA A 220 20.13 -9.05 -7.36
N VAL A 221 19.45 -8.10 -8.01
CA VAL A 221 19.98 -6.78 -8.34
C VAL A 221 19.22 -5.75 -7.51
N LEU A 222 19.96 -5.01 -6.70
CA LEU A 222 19.41 -3.97 -5.81
C LEU A 222 19.78 -2.59 -6.37
N TYR A 223 18.83 -1.68 -6.39
CA TYR A 223 19.04 -0.30 -6.84
C TYR A 223 18.37 0.69 -5.90
N ARG A 224 18.85 1.94 -5.91
CA ARG A 224 18.42 2.96 -4.94
C ARG A 224 17.08 3.61 -5.30
N VAL A 225 16.82 3.81 -6.58
CA VAL A 225 15.62 4.50 -7.09
C VAL A 225 14.99 3.72 -8.24
N ASN A 226 13.65 3.76 -8.32
CA ASN A 226 12.90 2.98 -9.32
C ASN A 226 13.23 3.35 -10.78
N GLU A 227 13.70 4.57 -11.03
CA GLU A 227 14.12 5.02 -12.37
C GLU A 227 15.27 4.18 -12.94
N MET A 228 16.13 3.63 -12.06
CA MET A 228 17.21 2.73 -12.49
C MET A 228 16.70 1.39 -13.03
N ALA A 229 15.52 0.95 -12.61
CA ALA A 229 14.94 -0.30 -13.07
C ALA A 229 14.81 -0.35 -14.59
N ARG A 230 14.39 0.74 -15.23
CA ARG A 230 14.14 0.79 -16.68
C ARG A 230 15.37 0.44 -17.53
N SER A 231 16.55 0.94 -17.18
CA SER A 231 17.79 0.63 -17.91
C SER A 231 18.20 -0.83 -17.72
N LEU A 232 18.02 -1.36 -16.49
CA LEU A 232 18.28 -2.75 -16.17
C LEU A 232 17.32 -3.68 -16.92
N GLU A 233 16.01 -3.41 -16.89
CA GLU A 233 15.00 -4.16 -17.65
C GLU A 233 15.32 -4.24 -19.14
N GLY A 234 15.73 -3.09 -19.73
CA GLY A 234 16.16 -3.05 -21.11
C GLY A 234 17.35 -3.99 -21.41
N ALA A 235 18.32 -4.07 -20.50
CA ALA A 235 19.47 -4.94 -20.63
C ALA A 235 19.08 -6.44 -20.50
N PHE A 236 18.24 -6.78 -19.52
CA PHE A 236 17.75 -8.14 -19.28
C PHE A 236 16.89 -8.65 -20.44
N THR A 237 15.94 -7.83 -20.92
CA THR A 237 15.06 -8.16 -22.04
C THR A 237 15.84 -8.39 -23.32
N LYS A 238 16.78 -7.49 -23.68
CA LYS A 238 17.62 -7.64 -24.88
C LYS A 238 18.49 -8.89 -24.86
N SER A 239 18.86 -9.35 -23.67
CA SER A 239 19.75 -10.50 -23.51
C SER A 239 18.98 -11.80 -23.23
N GLY A 240 17.65 -11.79 -23.21
CA GLY A 240 16.80 -12.94 -22.95
C GLY A 240 16.99 -13.54 -21.55
N VAL A 241 17.49 -12.76 -20.58
CA VAL A 241 17.66 -13.19 -19.21
C VAL A 241 16.34 -13.02 -18.46
N PRO A 242 15.75 -14.10 -17.92
CA PRO A 242 14.50 -14.00 -17.17
C PRO A 242 14.70 -13.20 -15.89
N TYR A 243 13.78 -12.30 -15.58
CA TYR A 243 13.82 -11.49 -14.36
C TYR A 243 12.43 -11.25 -13.79
N ARG A 244 12.39 -10.82 -12.53
CA ARG A 244 11.19 -10.37 -11.84
C ARG A 244 11.52 -9.10 -11.06
N ILE A 245 10.70 -8.05 -11.21
CA ILE A 245 10.82 -6.84 -10.38
C ILE A 245 10.04 -7.07 -9.09
N LEU A 246 10.74 -6.86 -7.97
CA LEU A 246 10.13 -6.89 -6.64
C LEU A 246 9.97 -5.44 -6.16
N GLY A 247 8.82 -5.11 -5.57
CA GLY A 247 8.54 -3.76 -5.06
C GLY A 247 8.15 -2.75 -6.14
N GLY A 248 7.83 -3.19 -7.35
CA GLY A 248 7.09 -2.41 -8.34
C GLY A 248 5.71 -1.99 -7.83
N GLN A 249 4.94 -1.27 -8.63
CA GLN A 249 3.57 -0.89 -8.28
C GLN A 249 2.82 -2.15 -7.82
N ARG A 250 2.30 -2.11 -6.56
CA ARG A 250 1.58 -3.27 -6.01
C ARG A 250 0.44 -3.63 -6.95
N PHE A 251 0.19 -4.92 -7.12
CA PHE A 251 -0.84 -5.43 -8.04
C PHE A 251 -2.17 -4.70 -7.86
N TYR A 252 -2.62 -4.55 -6.61
CA TYR A 252 -3.88 -3.86 -6.28
C TYR A 252 -3.82 -2.32 -6.39
N ASP A 253 -2.62 -1.73 -6.60
CA ASP A 253 -2.46 -0.30 -6.84
C ASP A 253 -2.49 0.06 -8.33
N LYS A 254 -2.41 -0.92 -9.22
CA LYS A 254 -2.55 -0.72 -10.66
C LYS A 254 -3.91 -0.08 -10.97
N LYS A 255 -3.92 0.88 -11.91
CA LYS A 255 -5.13 1.63 -12.25
C LYS A 255 -6.27 0.71 -12.65
N GLU A 256 -6.00 -0.23 -13.57
CA GLU A 256 -6.97 -1.18 -14.09
C GLU A 256 -7.56 -2.09 -13.01
N ILE A 257 -6.76 -2.50 -12.04
CA ILE A 257 -7.23 -3.33 -10.92
C ILE A 257 -8.11 -2.52 -9.98
N ARG A 258 -7.70 -1.28 -9.66
CA ARG A 258 -8.53 -0.37 -8.85
C ARG A 258 -9.85 -0.03 -9.52
N ASP A 259 -9.86 0.09 -10.84
CA ASP A 259 -11.08 0.33 -11.60
C ASP A 259 -11.98 -0.91 -11.58
N MET A 260 -11.43 -2.11 -11.79
CA MET A 260 -12.19 -3.36 -11.67
C MET A 260 -12.76 -3.57 -10.26
N LEU A 261 -11.97 -3.31 -9.21
CA LEU A 261 -12.44 -3.35 -7.83
C LEU A 261 -13.58 -2.35 -7.56
N ALA A 262 -13.50 -1.15 -8.15
CA ALA A 262 -14.57 -0.16 -8.01
C ALA A 262 -15.87 -0.62 -8.68
N TYR A 263 -15.80 -1.21 -9.87
CA TYR A 263 -16.95 -1.82 -10.53
C TYR A 263 -17.53 -2.97 -9.69
N LEU A 264 -16.69 -3.92 -9.25
CA LEU A 264 -17.11 -5.04 -8.41
C LEU A 264 -17.85 -4.57 -7.16
N SER A 265 -17.28 -3.57 -6.49
CA SER A 265 -17.88 -3.05 -5.26
C SER A 265 -19.25 -2.41 -5.51
N LEU A 266 -19.44 -1.70 -6.63
CA LEU A 266 -20.75 -1.16 -7.00
C LEU A 266 -21.75 -2.26 -7.34
N THR A 267 -21.31 -3.42 -7.84
CA THR A 267 -22.21 -4.57 -8.01
C THR A 267 -22.57 -5.24 -6.70
N ALA A 268 -21.76 -5.10 -5.64
CA ALA A 268 -22.07 -5.56 -4.29
C ALA A 268 -22.95 -4.54 -3.52
N SER A 269 -22.60 -3.27 -3.57
CA SER A 269 -23.30 -2.17 -2.91
C SER A 269 -23.24 -0.89 -3.73
N THR A 270 -24.39 -0.26 -3.96
CA THR A 270 -24.52 0.98 -4.75
C THR A 270 -24.33 2.26 -3.94
N ASP A 271 -24.04 2.15 -2.65
CA ASP A 271 -23.93 3.31 -1.76
C ASP A 271 -22.49 3.88 -1.68
N ASP A 272 -21.54 3.30 -2.45
CA ASP A 272 -20.15 3.75 -2.48
C ASP A 272 -19.94 4.83 -3.55
N ASP A 273 -20.23 6.07 -3.19
CA ASP A 273 -20.08 7.23 -4.06
C ASP A 273 -18.63 7.49 -4.49
N LEU A 274 -17.62 7.10 -3.69
CA LEU A 274 -16.22 7.26 -4.06
C LEU A 274 -15.84 6.34 -5.22
N ARG A 275 -16.24 5.07 -5.14
CA ARG A 275 -16.00 4.10 -6.21
C ARG A 275 -16.81 4.41 -7.45
N LEU A 276 -18.04 4.89 -7.28
CA LEU A 276 -18.85 5.37 -8.39
C LEU A 276 -18.15 6.52 -9.14
N LYS A 277 -17.69 7.54 -8.45
CA LYS A 277 -16.96 8.67 -9.05
C LYS A 277 -15.72 8.22 -9.82
N ARG A 278 -15.05 7.17 -9.33
CA ARG A 278 -13.86 6.64 -9.97
C ARG A 278 -14.14 6.09 -11.37
N ILE A 279 -15.23 5.36 -11.54
CA ILE A 279 -15.50 4.57 -12.76
C ILE A 279 -16.57 5.14 -13.68
N ILE A 280 -17.29 6.17 -13.26
CA ILE A 280 -18.41 6.74 -14.05
C ILE A 280 -17.97 7.17 -15.47
N ASN A 281 -16.70 7.55 -15.64
CA ASN A 281 -16.06 7.90 -16.93
C ASN A 281 -14.84 7.03 -17.27
N GLU A 282 -14.72 5.85 -16.71
CA GLU A 282 -13.71 4.87 -17.05
C GLU A 282 -14.38 3.55 -17.47
N PRO A 283 -14.53 3.27 -18.75
CA PRO A 283 -14.19 4.06 -19.96
C PRO A 283 -14.98 5.36 -20.12
N LYS A 284 -14.50 6.25 -21.02
CA LYS A 284 -15.11 7.55 -21.28
C LYS A 284 -16.58 7.44 -21.73
N ARG A 285 -17.52 7.98 -20.94
CA ARG A 285 -18.96 7.99 -21.22
C ARG A 285 -19.51 9.38 -21.54
N LYS A 286 -18.61 10.38 -21.67
CA LYS A 286 -18.99 11.79 -21.91
C LYS A 286 -19.93 12.36 -20.82
N ILE A 287 -19.76 11.93 -19.59
CA ILE A 287 -20.40 12.49 -18.39
C ILE A 287 -19.43 13.53 -17.83
N GLY A 288 -19.71 14.82 -18.02
CA GLY A 288 -18.78 15.88 -17.60
C GLY A 288 -18.68 16.03 -16.08
N THR A 289 -17.57 16.61 -15.61
CA THR A 289 -17.37 16.88 -14.16
C THR A 289 -18.50 17.68 -13.56
N ALA A 290 -18.99 18.71 -14.26
CA ALA A 290 -20.16 19.50 -13.82
C ALA A 290 -21.42 18.65 -13.60
N THR A 291 -21.62 17.57 -14.39
CA THR A 291 -22.75 16.66 -14.20
C THR A 291 -22.52 15.80 -12.93
N VAL A 292 -21.31 15.32 -12.72
CA VAL A 292 -20.95 14.54 -11.51
C VAL A 292 -21.14 15.40 -10.27
N ASP A 293 -20.68 16.65 -10.29
CA ASP A 293 -20.83 17.60 -9.18
C ASP A 293 -22.31 17.93 -8.91
N ALA A 294 -23.14 18.03 -9.96
CA ALA A 294 -24.57 18.21 -9.81
C ALA A 294 -25.24 16.99 -9.16
N VAL A 295 -24.89 15.77 -9.59
CA VAL A 295 -25.38 14.53 -8.98
C VAL A 295 -24.99 14.48 -7.50
N GLU A 296 -23.73 14.77 -7.16
CA GLU A 296 -23.25 14.78 -5.77
C GLU A 296 -24.00 15.82 -4.92
N SER A 297 -24.22 17.00 -5.46
CA SER A 297 -24.94 18.07 -4.76
C SER A 297 -26.40 17.67 -4.47
N ILE A 298 -27.07 17.06 -5.45
CA ILE A 298 -28.46 16.56 -5.29
C ILE A 298 -28.49 15.42 -4.26
N ALA A 299 -27.53 14.48 -4.34
CA ALA A 299 -27.41 13.36 -3.41
C ALA A 299 -27.28 13.86 -1.97
N ARG A 300 -26.39 14.82 -1.74
CA ARG A 300 -26.18 15.43 -0.42
C ARG A 300 -27.42 16.17 0.10
N MET A 301 -28.08 16.96 -0.75
CA MET A 301 -29.28 17.68 -0.35
C MET A 301 -30.45 16.80 0.05
N ASN A 302 -30.54 15.61 -0.55
CA ASN A 302 -31.65 14.68 -0.32
C ASN A 302 -31.28 13.52 0.61
N GLY A 303 -30.05 13.45 1.11
CA GLY A 303 -29.58 12.38 2.00
C GLY A 303 -29.61 10.98 1.37
N MET A 304 -29.29 10.90 0.07
CA MET A 304 -29.28 9.64 -0.70
C MET A 304 -27.95 9.46 -1.44
N SER A 305 -27.66 8.23 -1.92
CA SER A 305 -26.46 7.97 -2.71
C SER A 305 -26.52 8.60 -4.09
N MET A 306 -25.36 8.88 -4.68
CA MET A 306 -25.26 9.36 -6.06
C MET A 306 -25.89 8.37 -7.04
N TYR A 307 -25.77 7.07 -6.79
CA TYR A 307 -26.40 6.03 -7.60
C TYR A 307 -27.93 6.18 -7.63
N THR A 308 -28.55 6.41 -6.47
CA THR A 308 -30.00 6.64 -6.37
C THR A 308 -30.42 7.89 -7.13
N VAL A 309 -29.64 8.97 -7.10
CA VAL A 309 -29.90 10.17 -7.90
C VAL A 309 -29.80 9.87 -9.39
N MET A 310 -28.79 9.11 -9.80
CA MET A 310 -28.58 8.75 -11.21
C MET A 310 -29.71 7.87 -11.75
N SER A 311 -30.21 6.91 -10.95
CA SER A 311 -31.34 6.07 -11.35
C SER A 311 -32.62 6.87 -11.59
N ARG A 312 -32.76 8.02 -10.97
CA ARG A 312 -33.88 8.96 -11.08
C ARG A 312 -33.51 10.26 -11.82
N ALA A 313 -32.51 10.22 -12.70
CA ALA A 313 -31.95 11.42 -13.31
C ALA A 313 -32.99 12.26 -14.08
N ASP A 314 -34.06 11.65 -14.60
CA ASP A 314 -35.15 12.33 -15.28
C ASP A 314 -35.96 13.23 -14.35
N GLU A 315 -35.97 12.98 -13.05
CA GLU A 315 -36.71 13.77 -12.07
C GLU A 315 -36.03 15.12 -11.76
N TYR A 316 -34.74 15.25 -12.14
CA TYR A 316 -33.93 16.42 -11.83
C TYR A 316 -33.67 17.28 -13.09
N VAL A 317 -34.25 18.45 -13.17
CA VAL A 317 -34.08 19.39 -14.31
C VAL A 317 -32.59 19.69 -14.58
N ALA A 318 -31.78 19.78 -13.55
CA ALA A 318 -30.32 20.02 -13.65
C ALA A 318 -29.55 18.90 -14.38
N LEU A 319 -30.08 17.68 -14.42
CA LEU A 319 -29.48 16.53 -15.04
C LEU A 319 -30.02 16.18 -16.42
N GLY A 320 -31.11 16.84 -16.87
CA GLY A 320 -31.89 16.47 -18.05
C GLY A 320 -31.05 16.21 -19.32
N LYS A 321 -30.02 17.03 -19.59
CA LYS A 321 -29.11 16.82 -20.74
C LYS A 321 -28.23 15.59 -20.64
N SER A 322 -28.02 15.07 -19.46
CA SER A 322 -27.13 13.91 -19.17
C SER A 322 -27.91 12.71 -18.63
N ALA A 323 -29.22 12.82 -18.43
CA ALA A 323 -30.04 11.81 -17.79
C ALA A 323 -29.94 10.44 -18.48
N GLU A 324 -29.99 10.40 -19.80
CA GLU A 324 -29.85 9.15 -20.58
C GLU A 324 -28.52 8.44 -20.27
N LYS A 325 -27.40 9.15 -20.33
CA LYS A 325 -26.08 8.59 -20.06
C LYS A 325 -25.91 8.11 -18.62
N LEU A 326 -26.49 8.82 -17.67
CA LEU A 326 -26.49 8.43 -16.26
C LEU A 326 -27.28 7.14 -16.07
N LYS A 327 -28.46 7.05 -16.71
CA LYS A 327 -29.29 5.84 -16.67
C LYS A 327 -28.67 4.66 -17.41
N ASP A 328 -27.96 4.88 -18.53
CA ASP A 328 -27.19 3.83 -19.21
C ASP A 328 -26.13 3.22 -18.29
N PHE A 329 -25.43 4.07 -17.54
CA PHE A 329 -24.46 3.58 -16.55
C PHE A 329 -25.13 2.79 -15.42
N VAL A 330 -26.26 3.27 -14.91
CA VAL A 330 -27.07 2.55 -13.90
C VAL A 330 -27.53 1.20 -14.44
N ALA A 331 -28.07 1.16 -15.66
CA ALA A 331 -28.53 -0.05 -16.31
C ALA A 331 -27.41 -1.10 -16.48
N LEU A 332 -26.18 -0.65 -16.80
CA LEU A 332 -25.02 -1.53 -16.85
C LEU A 332 -24.75 -2.18 -15.49
N ILE A 333 -24.72 -1.39 -14.42
CA ILE A 333 -24.43 -1.90 -13.07
C ILE A 333 -25.57 -2.82 -12.60
N ASP A 334 -26.84 -2.43 -12.77
CA ASP A 334 -27.99 -3.26 -12.40
C ASP A 334 -28.01 -4.58 -13.17
N GLY A 335 -27.74 -4.57 -14.49
CA GLY A 335 -27.67 -5.78 -15.28
C GLY A 335 -26.56 -6.75 -14.82
N LEU A 336 -25.46 -6.23 -14.29
CA LEU A 336 -24.39 -7.03 -13.70
C LEU A 336 -24.76 -7.54 -12.30
N ARG A 337 -25.54 -6.78 -11.51
CA ARG A 337 -25.97 -7.14 -10.15
C ARG A 337 -27.02 -8.26 -10.14
N GLU A 338 -27.97 -8.19 -11.07
CA GLU A 338 -29.12 -9.12 -11.12
C GLU A 338 -28.75 -10.55 -11.52
N ARG A 339 -27.55 -10.75 -12.08
CA ARG A 339 -27.07 -12.06 -12.50
C ARG A 339 -26.35 -12.79 -11.34
N GLU A 340 -26.72 -14.06 -11.15
CA GLU A 340 -25.94 -14.97 -10.30
C GLU A 340 -24.65 -15.35 -11.02
N MET A 341 -23.53 -14.85 -10.51
CA MET A 341 -22.19 -15.09 -11.04
C MET A 341 -21.20 -15.23 -9.90
N LYS A 342 -20.25 -16.14 -10.07
CA LYS A 342 -19.06 -16.22 -9.21
C LYS A 342 -18.23 -14.93 -9.34
N PRO A 343 -17.37 -14.58 -8.36
CA PRO A 343 -16.50 -13.40 -8.43
C PRO A 343 -15.67 -13.31 -9.72
N SER A 344 -15.04 -14.41 -10.17
CA SER A 344 -14.24 -14.46 -11.40
C SER A 344 -15.07 -14.15 -12.66
N GLU A 345 -16.22 -14.79 -12.79
CA GLU A 345 -17.17 -14.56 -13.90
C GLU A 345 -17.67 -13.12 -13.93
N ARG A 346 -17.91 -12.54 -12.76
CA ARG A 346 -18.34 -11.13 -12.63
C ARG A 346 -17.27 -10.16 -13.05
N ILE A 347 -15.98 -10.41 -12.73
CA ILE A 347 -14.87 -9.59 -13.20
C ILE A 347 -14.78 -9.63 -14.73
N GLU A 348 -14.88 -10.81 -15.33
CA GLU A 348 -14.87 -10.95 -16.80
C GLU A 348 -16.04 -10.21 -17.44
N ALA A 349 -17.26 -10.37 -16.90
CA ALA A 349 -18.44 -9.66 -17.41
C ALA A 349 -18.28 -8.14 -17.31
N ILE A 350 -17.78 -7.62 -16.18
CA ILE A 350 -17.47 -6.20 -16.01
C ILE A 350 -16.45 -5.75 -17.05
N PHE A 351 -15.37 -6.51 -17.25
CA PHE A 351 -14.28 -6.16 -18.15
C PHE A 351 -14.76 -5.99 -19.58
N GLU A 352 -15.62 -6.90 -20.06
CA GLU A 352 -16.18 -6.87 -21.42
C GLU A 352 -17.33 -5.86 -21.55
N GLU A 353 -18.35 -5.93 -20.70
CA GLU A 353 -19.59 -5.18 -20.88
C GLU A 353 -19.47 -3.69 -20.51
N SER A 354 -18.54 -3.32 -19.64
CA SER A 354 -18.25 -1.91 -19.36
C SER A 354 -17.58 -1.19 -20.53
N GLY A 355 -17.03 -1.94 -21.48
CA GLY A 355 -16.18 -1.45 -22.57
C GLY A 355 -14.73 -1.21 -22.17
N TYR A 356 -14.31 -1.69 -20.97
CA TYR A 356 -12.96 -1.48 -20.45
C TYR A 356 -11.93 -2.26 -21.28
N HIS A 357 -12.24 -3.51 -21.66
CA HIS A 357 -11.42 -4.31 -22.57
C HIS A 357 -11.20 -3.63 -23.92
N ALA A 358 -12.26 -3.13 -24.55
CA ALA A 358 -12.18 -2.39 -25.80
C ALA A 358 -11.32 -1.11 -25.68
N MET A 359 -11.42 -0.40 -24.55
CA MET A 359 -10.60 0.77 -24.26
C MET A 359 -9.10 0.40 -24.19
N LEU A 360 -8.74 -0.64 -23.43
CA LEU A 360 -7.35 -1.08 -23.32
C LEU A 360 -6.80 -1.63 -24.63
N THR A 361 -7.60 -2.36 -25.38
CA THR A 361 -7.21 -2.85 -26.73
C THR A 361 -6.87 -1.69 -27.66
N ALA A 362 -7.59 -0.57 -27.57
CA ALA A 362 -7.32 0.61 -28.36
C ALA A 362 -6.01 1.34 -27.96
N GLU A 363 -5.48 1.11 -26.76
CA GLU A 363 -4.18 1.62 -26.30
C GLU A 363 -2.98 0.86 -26.90
N GLY A 364 -3.20 -0.24 -27.62
CA GLY A 364 -2.16 -1.04 -28.27
C GLY A 364 -1.21 -1.70 -27.26
N PHE A 365 0.10 -1.63 -27.54
CA PHE A 365 1.11 -2.32 -26.71
C PHE A 365 1.08 -1.94 -25.21
N GLU A 366 0.78 -0.69 -24.87
CA GLU A 366 0.64 -0.26 -23.47
C GLU A 366 -0.60 -0.89 -22.80
N GLY A 367 -1.66 -1.12 -23.57
CA GLY A 367 -2.88 -1.77 -23.12
C GLY A 367 -2.73 -3.27 -22.87
N GLU A 368 -1.87 -3.98 -23.64
CA GLU A 368 -1.68 -5.43 -23.50
C GLU A 368 -1.27 -5.84 -22.07
N GLY A 369 -0.28 -5.17 -21.49
CA GLY A 369 0.16 -5.45 -20.12
C GLY A 369 -0.92 -5.17 -19.06
N ARG A 370 -1.82 -4.23 -19.32
CA ARG A 370 -2.96 -3.91 -18.47
C ARG A 370 -4.08 -4.94 -18.62
N ILE A 371 -4.33 -5.45 -19.82
CA ILE A 371 -5.22 -6.58 -20.08
C ILE A 371 -4.74 -7.81 -19.31
N ASP A 372 -3.44 -8.11 -19.35
CA ASP A 372 -2.87 -9.25 -18.62
C ASP A 372 -3.03 -9.08 -17.09
N SER A 373 -2.90 -7.85 -16.57
CA SER A 373 -3.19 -7.58 -15.17
C SER A 373 -4.63 -7.90 -14.79
N VAL A 374 -5.61 -7.57 -15.63
CA VAL A 374 -7.02 -7.91 -15.37
C VAL A 374 -7.25 -9.43 -15.42
N LYS A 375 -6.62 -10.15 -16.37
CA LYS A 375 -6.67 -11.62 -16.41
C LYS A 375 -6.05 -12.25 -15.15
N GLU A 376 -4.95 -11.70 -14.66
CA GLU A 376 -4.36 -12.12 -13.38
C GLU A 376 -5.33 -11.88 -12.21
N PHE A 377 -6.10 -10.80 -12.24
CA PHE A 377 -7.13 -10.52 -11.23
C PHE A 377 -8.30 -11.52 -11.30
N VAL A 378 -8.73 -11.94 -12.50
CA VAL A 378 -9.69 -13.04 -12.70
C VAL A 378 -9.15 -14.33 -12.09
N SER A 379 -7.86 -14.64 -12.35
CA SER A 379 -7.22 -15.84 -11.79
C SER A 379 -7.18 -15.82 -10.26
N ALA A 380 -6.89 -14.66 -9.64
CA ALA A 380 -6.92 -14.51 -8.18
C ALA A 380 -8.33 -14.76 -7.60
N ALA A 381 -9.38 -14.30 -8.29
CA ALA A 381 -10.76 -14.59 -7.91
C ALA A 381 -11.10 -16.08 -8.04
N ALA A 382 -10.65 -16.74 -9.09
CA ALA A 382 -10.84 -18.19 -9.27
C ALA A 382 -10.09 -19.01 -8.21
N GLU A 383 -8.91 -18.57 -7.77
CA GLU A 383 -8.19 -19.19 -6.66
C GLU A 383 -8.93 -19.02 -5.32
N TYR A 384 -9.53 -17.85 -5.07
CA TYR A 384 -10.41 -17.65 -3.92
C TYR A 384 -11.59 -18.61 -3.95
N GLU A 385 -12.27 -18.75 -5.10
CA GLU A 385 -13.40 -19.67 -5.30
C GLU A 385 -13.00 -21.13 -5.00
N ALA A 386 -11.87 -21.58 -5.53
CA ALA A 386 -11.36 -22.92 -5.28
C ALA A 386 -11.07 -23.17 -3.78
N ARG A 387 -10.46 -22.19 -3.10
CA ARG A 387 -10.24 -22.29 -1.64
C ARG A 387 -11.54 -22.35 -0.84
N CYS A 388 -12.56 -21.60 -1.27
CA CYS A 388 -13.88 -21.66 -0.65
C CYS A 388 -14.52 -23.04 -0.85
N GLU A 389 -14.45 -23.61 -2.06
CA GLU A 389 -14.98 -24.93 -2.38
C GLU A 389 -14.28 -26.04 -1.58
N GLU A 390 -12.95 -26.00 -1.47
CA GLU A 390 -12.17 -26.93 -0.65
C GLU A 390 -12.59 -26.91 0.84
N ASN A 391 -12.97 -25.74 1.34
CA ASN A 391 -13.42 -25.56 2.72
C ASN A 391 -14.95 -25.70 2.89
N SER A 392 -15.69 -26.07 1.85
CA SER A 392 -17.15 -26.16 1.83
C SER A 392 -17.82 -24.83 2.21
N ILE A 393 -17.24 -23.70 1.80
CA ILE A 393 -17.75 -22.34 1.98
C ILE A 393 -18.26 -21.86 0.61
N GLU A 394 -19.41 -21.17 0.59
CA GLU A 394 -19.92 -20.57 -0.64
C GLU A 394 -19.05 -19.35 -1.02
N PRO A 395 -18.48 -19.29 -2.25
CA PRO A 395 -17.69 -18.15 -2.68
C PRO A 395 -18.58 -16.95 -2.98
N THR A 396 -18.63 -15.99 -2.04
CA THR A 396 -19.44 -14.80 -2.20
C THR A 396 -18.59 -13.61 -2.70
N LEU A 397 -19.23 -12.68 -3.42
CA LEU A 397 -18.57 -11.46 -3.86
C LEU A 397 -18.06 -10.61 -2.69
N THR A 398 -18.85 -10.50 -1.63
CA THR A 398 -18.47 -9.76 -0.41
C THR A 398 -17.25 -10.39 0.24
N GLY A 399 -17.23 -11.72 0.38
CA GLY A 399 -16.07 -12.43 0.93
C GLY A 399 -14.80 -12.22 0.11
N PHE A 400 -14.89 -12.18 -1.23
CA PHE A 400 -13.75 -11.87 -2.09
C PHE A 400 -13.25 -10.42 -1.93
N LEU A 401 -14.15 -9.47 -1.72
CA LEU A 401 -13.79 -8.06 -1.53
C LEU A 401 -13.20 -7.75 -0.15
N GLU A 402 -13.40 -8.62 0.84
CA GLU A 402 -12.88 -8.51 2.21
C GLU A 402 -11.53 -9.20 2.41
N GLU A 403 -11.09 -10.06 1.48
CA GLU A 403 -9.81 -10.76 1.49
C GLU A 403 -8.67 -9.88 0.91
#